data_6ca045fb80165963b6437e3ee92ec927
#
_entry.id   6ca045fb80165963b6437e3ee92ec927
#
_cell.length_a   1.000
_cell.length_b   1.000
_cell.length_c   1.000
_cell.angle_alpha   90.00
_cell.angle_beta   90.00
_cell.angle_gamma   90.00
#
_symmetry.space_group_name_H-M   'P 1'
#
loop_
_entity.id
_entity.type
_entity.pdbx_description
1 polymer ?
#
loop_
_entity_poly.entity_id
_entity_poly.type
_entity_poly.pdbx_seq_one_letter_code
_entity_poly.pdbx_strand_id
1 'polypeptide(L)'
;AVYAARMLALLGFNAFSITDPFYPLNRQLENTSNNTIICFSVSGETTELIEQLNYCTKRSDNQVVAITSNPTSTIANISKYVLNYQEHKQRLFKYCDLSSQIPAMYIVEGLVEILIGKNRDLIKQKQDQEKEHE
;
A
#
# COMPACT_ATOMS: atom_id res chain seq x y z
N ALA A 1 0.63 -5.35 -4.62
CA ALA A 1 -0.55 -5.08 -3.77
C ALA A 1 -1.04 -6.34 -3.05
N VAL A 2 -1.21 -7.46 -3.75
CA VAL A 2 -1.70 -8.73 -3.17
C VAL A 2 -0.77 -9.21 -2.03
N TYR A 3 0.53 -9.20 -2.26
CA TYR A 3 1.51 -9.60 -1.24
C TYR A 3 1.43 -8.70 0.00
N ALA A 4 1.36 -7.39 -0.19
CA ALA A 4 1.25 -6.43 0.91
C ALA A 4 -0.01 -6.66 1.73
N ALA A 5 -1.16 -6.85 1.08
CA ALA A 5 -2.43 -7.11 1.74
C ALA A 5 -2.37 -8.39 2.59
N ARG A 6 -1.76 -9.44 2.06
CA ARG A 6 -1.58 -10.71 2.78
C ARG A 6 -0.74 -10.54 4.03
N MET A 7 0.40 -9.84 3.92
CA MET A 7 1.29 -9.63 5.05
C MET A 7 0.63 -8.78 6.14
N LEU A 8 -0.09 -7.73 5.74
CA LEU A 8 -0.83 -6.89 6.69
C LEU A 8 -1.97 -7.67 7.38
N ALA A 9 -2.67 -8.50 6.63
CA ALA A 9 -3.73 -9.36 7.20
C ALA A 9 -3.17 -10.33 8.24
N LEU A 10 -2.00 -10.92 8.00
CA LEU A 10 -1.31 -11.79 8.95
C LEU A 10 -0.93 -11.05 10.24
N LEU A 11 -0.69 -9.75 10.18
CA LEU A 11 -0.43 -8.91 11.34
C LEU A 11 -1.70 -8.44 12.07
N GLY A 12 -2.87 -8.84 11.60
CA GLY A 12 -4.16 -8.50 12.23
C GLY A 12 -4.85 -7.26 11.69
N PHE A 13 -4.32 -6.65 10.61
CA PHE A 13 -4.99 -5.53 9.95
C PHE A 13 -6.12 -6.03 9.04
N ASN A 14 -7.20 -5.24 8.96
CA ASN A 14 -8.25 -5.48 7.97
C ASN A 14 -7.77 -4.95 6.61
N ALA A 15 -7.00 -5.76 5.89
CA ALA A 15 -6.35 -5.38 4.65
C ALA A 15 -6.83 -6.25 3.49
N PHE A 16 -7.05 -5.62 2.35
CA PHE A 16 -7.40 -6.31 1.11
C PHE A 16 -6.74 -5.58 -0.07
N SER A 17 -6.54 -6.28 -1.18
CA SER A 17 -5.94 -5.70 -2.37
C SER A 17 -6.98 -5.44 -3.45
N ILE A 18 -6.78 -4.37 -4.20
CA ILE A 18 -7.59 -3.99 -5.36
C ILE A 18 -6.66 -3.90 -6.55
N THR A 19 -6.92 -4.73 -7.56
CA THR A 19 -6.16 -4.74 -8.80
C THR A 19 -6.99 -4.32 -10.01
N ASP A 20 -8.31 -4.20 -9.84
CA ASP A 20 -9.23 -3.75 -10.87
C ASP A 20 -9.34 -2.22 -10.84
N PRO A 21 -9.00 -1.51 -11.96
CA PRO A 21 -9.07 -0.06 -12.02
C PRO A 21 -10.50 0.49 -11.91
N PHE A 22 -11.51 -0.34 -12.15
CA PHE A 22 -12.92 0.05 -12.07
C PHE A 22 -13.59 -0.35 -10.76
N TYR A 23 -12.82 -0.82 -9.79
CA TYR A 23 -13.35 -1.19 -8.49
C TYR A 23 -13.92 0.04 -7.77
N PRO A 24 -15.15 -0.04 -7.21
CA PRO A 24 -15.78 1.11 -6.55
C PRO A 24 -15.19 1.34 -5.15
N LEU A 25 -13.94 1.77 -5.08
CA LEU A 25 -13.20 1.97 -3.84
C LEU A 25 -13.89 2.95 -2.89
N ASN A 26 -14.41 4.05 -3.42
CA ASN A 26 -15.11 5.06 -2.62
C ASN A 26 -16.32 4.49 -1.89
N ARG A 27 -17.09 3.63 -2.53
CA ARG A 27 -18.25 2.95 -1.91
C ARG A 27 -17.81 1.95 -0.84
N GLN A 28 -16.72 1.22 -1.11
CA GLN A 28 -16.14 0.29 -0.16
C GLN A 28 -15.72 0.99 1.14
N LEU A 29 -15.24 2.22 1.05
CA LEU A 29 -14.75 2.99 2.19
C LEU A 29 -15.83 3.81 2.91
N GLU A 30 -17.06 3.88 2.39
CA GLU A 30 -18.15 4.66 2.99
C GLU A 30 -18.48 4.21 4.43
N ASN A 31 -18.39 2.91 4.69
CA ASN A 31 -18.75 2.30 5.98
C ASN A 31 -17.58 2.11 6.93
N THR A 32 -16.40 2.58 6.56
CA THR A 32 -15.19 2.47 7.37
C THR A 32 -14.57 3.85 7.60
N SER A 33 -13.81 4.00 8.67
CA SER A 33 -13.14 5.25 9.03
C SER A 33 -11.65 5.02 9.23
N ASN A 34 -10.87 6.10 9.12
CA ASN A 34 -9.42 6.08 9.30
C ASN A 34 -8.73 5.05 8.39
N ASN A 35 -9.08 5.10 7.11
CA ASN A 35 -8.53 4.18 6.13
C ASN A 35 -7.15 4.63 5.67
N THR A 36 -6.27 3.67 5.44
CA THR A 36 -4.98 3.88 4.79
C THR A 36 -4.99 3.17 3.44
N ILE A 37 -4.75 3.92 2.39
CA ILE A 37 -4.69 3.43 1.03
C ILE A 37 -3.22 3.39 0.62
N ILE A 38 -2.68 2.20 0.38
CA ILE A 38 -1.32 2.02 -0.13
C ILE A 38 -1.43 1.87 -1.64
N CYS A 39 -0.90 2.83 -2.37
CA CYS A 39 -0.97 2.88 -3.82
C CYS A 39 0.37 2.51 -4.43
N PHE A 40 0.37 1.49 -5.27
CA PHE A 40 1.54 1.05 -6.04
C PHE A 40 1.43 1.57 -7.46
N SER A 41 2.28 2.50 -7.83
CA SER A 41 2.34 3.03 -9.18
C SER A 41 3.77 3.38 -9.55
N VAL A 42 4.35 2.67 -10.53
CA VAL A 42 5.73 2.90 -10.96
C VAL A 42 5.91 4.33 -11.46
N SER A 43 5.08 4.79 -12.38
CA SER A 43 5.14 6.14 -12.95
C SER A 43 4.57 7.20 -12.01
N GLY A 44 3.62 6.82 -11.15
CA GLY A 44 2.84 7.76 -10.36
C GLY A 44 1.83 8.59 -11.17
N GLU A 45 1.60 8.22 -12.44
CA GLU A 45 0.74 8.95 -13.37
C GLU A 45 -0.40 8.09 -13.95
N THR A 46 -0.75 6.99 -13.27
CA THR A 46 -1.85 6.12 -13.69
C THR A 46 -3.18 6.85 -13.50
N THR A 47 -3.85 7.17 -14.61
CA THR A 47 -5.04 8.04 -14.64
C THR A 47 -6.17 7.52 -13.77
N GLU A 48 -6.48 6.23 -13.85
CA GLU A 48 -7.56 5.59 -13.09
C GLU A 48 -7.29 5.67 -11.58
N LEU A 49 -6.05 5.48 -11.17
CA LEU A 49 -5.65 5.61 -9.77
C LEU A 49 -5.75 7.06 -9.29
N ILE A 50 -5.32 8.02 -10.10
CA ILE A 50 -5.40 9.44 -9.77
C ILE A 50 -6.85 9.85 -9.51
N GLU A 51 -7.77 9.44 -10.36
CA GLU A 51 -9.20 9.74 -10.19
C GLU A 51 -9.75 9.15 -8.90
N GLN A 52 -9.46 7.88 -8.63
CA GLN A 52 -9.91 7.21 -7.40
C GLN A 52 -9.33 7.87 -6.15
N LEU A 53 -8.02 8.19 -6.16
CA LEU A 53 -7.36 8.80 -5.02
C LEU A 53 -7.86 10.23 -4.76
N ASN A 54 -8.09 11.02 -5.80
CA ASN A 54 -8.69 12.35 -5.67
C ASN A 54 -10.06 12.30 -5.02
N TYR A 55 -10.85 11.30 -5.35
CA TYR A 55 -12.16 11.12 -4.74
C TYR A 55 -12.05 10.69 -3.27
N CYS A 56 -11.20 9.72 -2.98
CA CYS A 56 -11.03 9.19 -1.62
C CYS A 56 -10.45 10.24 -0.66
N THR A 57 -9.54 11.10 -1.14
CA THR A 57 -8.89 12.11 -0.29
C THR A 57 -9.78 13.32 0.04
N LYS A 58 -10.97 13.40 -0.51
CA LYS A 58 -11.99 14.38 -0.06
C LYS A 58 -12.40 14.16 1.40
N ARG A 59 -12.29 12.93 1.88
CA ARG A 59 -12.47 12.63 3.31
C ARG A 59 -11.11 12.75 4.03
N SER A 60 -11.08 13.54 5.07
CA SER A 60 -9.84 13.81 5.84
C SER A 60 -9.30 12.60 6.60
N ASP A 61 -10.16 11.61 6.88
CA ASP A 61 -9.76 10.38 7.58
C ASP A 61 -9.17 9.31 6.65
N ASN A 62 -9.22 9.51 5.34
CA ASN A 62 -8.55 8.66 4.36
C ASN A 62 -7.13 9.18 4.11
N GLN A 63 -6.13 8.34 4.34
CA GLN A 63 -4.72 8.66 4.10
C GLN A 63 -4.18 7.82 2.96
N VAL A 64 -3.35 8.44 2.12
CA VAL A 64 -2.71 7.76 0.99
C VAL A 64 -1.20 7.68 1.22
N VAL A 65 -0.67 6.49 1.04
CA VAL A 65 0.76 6.20 1.00
C VAL A 65 1.10 5.74 -0.41
N ALA A 66 1.94 6.47 -1.11
CA ALA A 66 2.38 6.09 -2.45
C ALA A 66 3.70 5.32 -2.39
N ILE A 67 3.75 4.20 -3.09
CA ILE A 67 4.99 3.46 -3.38
C ILE A 67 5.24 3.61 -4.87
N THR A 68 6.23 4.42 -5.25
CA THR A 68 6.44 4.85 -6.63
C THR A 68 7.92 5.06 -6.92
N SER A 69 8.30 4.97 -8.18
CA SER A 69 9.65 5.36 -8.63
C SER A 69 9.74 6.85 -8.98
N ASN A 70 8.62 7.58 -8.98
CA ASN A 70 8.58 9.00 -9.32
C ASN A 70 8.04 9.84 -8.16
N PRO A 71 8.93 10.39 -7.30
CA PRO A 71 8.51 11.13 -6.11
C PRO A 71 7.88 12.50 -6.41
N THR A 72 7.99 12.98 -7.64
CA THR A 72 7.39 14.26 -8.08
C THR A 72 6.11 14.07 -8.90
N SER A 73 5.61 12.84 -8.97
CA SER A 73 4.42 12.50 -9.74
C SER A 73 3.13 13.06 -9.13
N THR A 74 2.06 13.02 -9.91
CA THR A 74 0.72 13.43 -9.47
C THR A 74 0.25 12.61 -8.27
N ILE A 75 0.44 11.29 -8.30
CA ILE A 75 0.08 10.41 -7.17
C ILE A 75 0.89 10.75 -5.94
N ALA A 76 2.20 11.01 -6.08
CA ALA A 76 3.04 11.44 -4.97
C ALA A 76 2.52 12.73 -4.33
N ASN A 77 2.10 13.70 -5.13
CA ASN A 77 1.57 14.98 -4.63
C ASN A 77 0.22 14.84 -3.91
N ILE A 78 -0.60 13.88 -4.29
CA ILE A 78 -1.87 13.58 -3.62
C ILE A 78 -1.62 12.87 -2.28
N SER A 79 -0.54 12.11 -2.19
CA SER A 79 -0.26 11.23 -1.08
C SER A 79 0.27 11.96 0.14
N LYS A 80 -0.11 11.49 1.34
CA LYS A 80 0.44 12.00 2.59
C LYS A 80 1.87 11.55 2.82
N TYR A 81 2.19 10.31 2.44
CA TYR A 81 3.53 9.76 2.53
C TYR A 81 3.94 9.16 1.19
N VAL A 82 5.20 9.34 0.83
CA VAL A 82 5.75 8.82 -0.42
C VAL A 82 6.98 7.98 -0.09
N LEU A 83 6.94 6.73 -0.50
CA LEU A 83 8.05 5.80 -0.42
C LEU A 83 8.55 5.55 -1.83
N ASN A 84 9.67 6.15 -2.18
CA ASN A 84 10.20 6.07 -3.53
C ASN A 84 11.37 5.09 -3.64
N TYR A 85 11.55 4.57 -4.83
CA TYR A 85 12.64 3.67 -5.20
C TYR A 85 13.15 4.00 -6.58
N GLN A 86 14.35 3.52 -6.90
CA GLN A 86 14.90 3.65 -8.25
C GLN A 86 14.42 2.50 -9.13
N GLU A 87 13.92 2.87 -10.30
CA GLU A 87 13.49 1.92 -11.30
C GLU A 87 14.64 1.56 -12.23
N HIS A 88 14.88 0.26 -12.42
CA HIS A 88 15.74 -0.24 -13.48
C HIS A 88 14.87 -0.68 -14.65
N LYS A 89 14.78 0.18 -15.68
CA LYS A 89 14.05 -0.13 -16.90
C LYS A 89 14.91 -0.96 -17.83
N GLN A 90 14.42 -2.14 -18.17
CA GLN A 90 14.94 -2.91 -19.31
C GLN A 90 13.88 -2.89 -20.41
N ARG A 91 14.16 -2.20 -21.52
CA ARG A 91 13.32 -2.24 -22.71
C ARG A 91 13.85 -3.31 -23.64
N LEU A 92 13.12 -4.42 -23.77
CA LEU A 92 13.40 -5.44 -24.79
C LEU A 92 12.85 -5.05 -26.16
N PHE A 93 11.71 -4.36 -26.18
CA PHE A 93 11.06 -3.88 -27.42
C PHE A 93 10.53 -2.46 -27.18
N LYS A 94 10.29 -1.73 -28.29
CA LYS A 94 9.84 -0.33 -28.28
C LYS A 94 8.60 -0.09 -27.40
N TYR A 95 7.75 -1.12 -27.17
CA TYR A 95 6.50 -1.01 -26.44
C TYR A 95 6.43 -1.95 -25.21
N CYS A 96 7.52 -2.61 -24.85
CA CYS A 96 7.58 -3.51 -23.72
C CYS A 96 8.56 -3.00 -22.66
N ASP A 97 8.03 -2.51 -21.55
CA ASP A 97 8.82 -2.16 -20.37
C ASP A 97 8.84 -3.34 -19.41
N LEU A 98 10.02 -3.87 -19.13
CA LEU A 98 10.23 -4.82 -18.06
C LEU A 98 10.78 -4.07 -16.85
N SER A 99 9.88 -3.67 -15.97
CA SER A 99 10.27 -3.05 -14.70
C SER A 99 10.28 -4.09 -13.60
N SER A 100 11.37 -4.15 -12.83
CA SER A 100 11.43 -5.04 -11.68
C SER A 100 10.51 -4.56 -10.57
N GLN A 101 9.74 -5.49 -9.97
CA GLN A 101 8.91 -5.24 -8.80
C GLN A 101 9.67 -5.45 -7.48
N ILE A 102 10.91 -5.91 -7.54
CA ILE A 102 11.73 -6.20 -6.34
C ILE A 102 11.88 -4.97 -5.44
N PRO A 103 12.17 -3.76 -5.94
CA PRO A 103 12.28 -2.59 -5.06
C PRO A 103 10.99 -2.28 -4.29
N ALA A 104 9.83 -2.39 -4.94
CA ALA A 104 8.55 -2.17 -4.28
C ALA A 104 8.28 -3.24 -3.20
N MET A 105 8.59 -4.50 -3.48
CA MET A 105 8.48 -5.59 -2.52
C MET A 105 9.44 -5.40 -1.34
N TYR A 106 10.64 -4.90 -1.58
CA TYR A 106 11.60 -4.57 -0.52
C TYR A 106 11.05 -3.51 0.44
N ILE A 107 10.40 -2.48 -0.09
CA ILE A 107 9.73 -1.45 0.73
C ILE A 107 8.62 -2.09 1.58
N VAL A 108 7.80 -2.94 1.00
CA VAL A 108 6.73 -3.66 1.73
C VAL A 108 7.32 -4.50 2.86
N GLU A 109 8.38 -5.26 2.59
CA GLU A 109 9.10 -6.05 3.59
C GLU A 109 9.61 -5.17 4.74
N GLY A 110 10.20 -4.02 4.42
CA GLY A 110 10.68 -3.06 5.41
C GLY A 110 9.56 -2.52 6.28
N LEU A 111 8.41 -2.17 5.70
CA LEU A 111 7.23 -1.73 6.44
C LEU A 111 6.71 -2.81 7.38
N VAL A 112 6.65 -4.05 6.91
CA VAL A 112 6.21 -5.19 7.71
C VAL A 112 7.14 -5.40 8.91
N GLU A 113 8.46 -5.34 8.71
CA GLU A 113 9.46 -5.44 9.78
C GLU A 113 9.28 -4.35 10.84
N ILE A 114 9.05 -3.10 10.42
CA ILE A 114 8.79 -2.00 11.34
C ILE A 114 7.51 -2.23 12.15
N LEU A 115 6.45 -2.69 11.51
CA LEU A 115 5.18 -2.98 12.18
C LEU A 115 5.30 -4.13 13.17
N ILE A 116 6.03 -5.17 12.83
CA ILE A 116 6.33 -6.28 13.75
C ILE A 116 7.09 -5.74 14.99
N GLY A 117 8.10 -4.91 14.78
CA GLY A 117 8.87 -4.31 15.87
C GLY A 117 8.02 -3.48 16.83
N LYS A 118 7.13 -2.64 16.28
CA LYS A 118 6.23 -1.78 17.07
C LYS A 118 5.16 -2.56 17.82
N ASN A 119 4.67 -3.65 17.26
CA ASN A 119 3.59 -4.44 17.84
C ASN A 119 4.09 -5.69 18.56
N ARG A 120 5.41 -5.87 18.67
CA ARG A 120 6.00 -7.06 19.29
C ARG A 120 5.48 -7.31 20.72
N ASP A 121 5.36 -6.27 21.51
CA ASP A 121 4.89 -6.37 22.89
C ASP A 121 3.39 -6.74 22.95
N LEU A 122 2.57 -6.16 22.08
CA LEU A 122 1.16 -6.49 21.98
C LEU A 122 0.94 -7.93 21.49
N ILE A 123 1.71 -8.38 20.52
CA ILE A 123 1.65 -9.76 20.00
C ILE A 123 2.05 -10.73 21.10
N LYS A 124 3.11 -10.42 21.85
CA LYS A 124 3.59 -11.23 22.96
C LYS A 124 2.54 -11.34 24.08
N GLN A 125 1.89 -10.23 24.44
CA GLN A 125 0.81 -10.24 25.43
C GLN A 125 -0.37 -11.11 24.99
N LYS A 126 -0.76 -11.05 23.74
CA LYS A 126 -1.84 -11.90 23.21
C LYS A 126 -1.46 -13.38 23.23
N GLN A 127 -0.23 -13.73 22.87
CA GLN A 127 0.26 -15.11 22.94
C GLN A 127 0.28 -15.63 24.37
N ASP A 128 0.70 -14.82 25.32
CA ASP A 128 0.73 -15.19 26.73
C ASP A 128 -0.70 -15.40 27.29
N GLN A 129 -1.66 -14.55 26.88
CA GLN A 129 -3.06 -14.73 27.22
C GLN A 129 -3.67 -16.02 26.65
N GLU A 130 -3.34 -16.36 25.41
CA GLU A 130 -3.76 -17.62 24.79
C GLU A 130 -3.21 -18.83 25.52
N LYS A 131 -1.97 -18.78 26.00
CA LYS A 131 -1.35 -19.85 26.80
C LYS A 131 -1.98 -20.00 28.19
N GLU A 132 -2.42 -18.91 28.80
CA GLU A 132 -3.10 -18.94 30.11
C GLU A 132 -4.50 -19.55 30.03
N HIS A 133 -5.14 -19.56 28.86
CA HIS A 133 -6.45 -20.14 28.61
C HIS A 133 -6.43 -21.59 28.11
N GLU A 134 -5.25 -22.16 27.91
CA GLU A 134 -5.07 -23.59 27.68
C GLU A 134 -5.02 -24.32 29.05
#